data_e2b3b7863d23ccc0180cfc0f899bd36d
#
_entry.id   e2b3b7863d23ccc0180cfc0f899bd36d
#
_cell.length_a   1.000
_cell.length_b   1.000
_cell.length_c   1.000
_cell.angle_alpha   90.00
_cell.angle_beta   90.00
_cell.angle_gamma   90.00
#
_symmetry.space_group_name_H-M   'P 1'
#
loop_
_entity.id
_entity.type
_entity.pdbx_description
1 polymer ?
#
loop_
_entity_poly.entity_id
_entity_poly.type
_entity_poly.pdbx_seq_one_letter_code
_entity_poly.pdbx_strand_id
1 'polypeptide(L)'
;GIEIEFFCMEENLDGRKYEGVSRELGKLIDSSGISGEDMVLHAPFNELHPAAIDPEALRLARRRMEQAYHVCEDFGIRKMVVHSGYLPHVYFKSWHTERSVEFWTDFMADKPEDFVICIENVLDDEPYMMRDMMEKIREKGDNSNIGICLDMGHACCISDTDVHEWIRTLCPYINHFHIHNNDGEHDLHSTFAEGVLDMQSLLDLAGELCDPGTTYTIEVMECGSAVEWLASQGWLR
;
A
#
# COMPACT_ATOMS: atom_id res chain seq x y z
N GLY A 1 -10.92 6.77 -9.25
CA GLY A 1 -10.87 6.58 -7.79
C GLY A 1 -9.86 7.51 -7.14
N ILE A 2 -9.79 7.50 -5.85
CA ILE A 2 -8.82 8.26 -5.05
C ILE A 2 -8.27 7.40 -3.92
N GLU A 3 -7.04 7.68 -3.50
CA GLU A 3 -6.48 7.19 -2.25
C GLU A 3 -6.55 8.30 -1.19
N ILE A 4 -6.97 7.93 0.02
CA ILE A 4 -7.18 8.85 1.12
C ILE A 4 -5.99 8.76 2.07
N GLU A 5 -5.21 9.84 2.15
CA GLU A 5 -4.00 9.91 2.99
C GLU A 5 -4.17 10.75 4.27
N PHE A 6 -5.33 11.37 4.48
CA PHE A 6 -5.55 12.22 5.68
C PHE A 6 -5.32 11.50 7.00
N PHE A 7 -5.52 10.19 7.02
CA PHE A 7 -5.40 9.34 8.20
C PHE A 7 -4.03 8.68 8.36
N CYS A 8 -3.08 8.93 7.45
CA CYS A 8 -1.67 8.59 7.65
C CYS A 8 -1.10 9.29 8.89
N MET A 9 -1.64 10.48 9.21
CA MET A 9 -1.32 11.18 10.45
C MET A 9 -2.19 10.64 11.58
N GLU A 10 -1.60 9.91 12.51
CA GLU A 10 -2.29 9.19 13.60
C GLU A 10 -3.19 10.09 14.46
N GLU A 11 -2.81 11.36 14.61
CA GLU A 11 -3.62 12.33 15.34
C GLU A 11 -5.01 12.57 14.70
N ASN A 12 -5.14 12.35 13.40
CA ASN A 12 -6.40 12.45 12.66
C ASN A 12 -7.36 11.28 12.95
N LEU A 13 -6.87 10.22 13.59
CA LEU A 13 -7.66 9.06 14.04
C LEU A 13 -8.19 9.25 15.48
N ASP A 14 -7.83 10.31 16.19
CA ASP A 14 -8.15 10.46 17.59
C ASP A 14 -9.28 11.48 17.85
N GLY A 15 -10.33 11.04 18.56
CA GLY A 15 -11.34 11.87 19.19
C GLY A 15 -11.95 12.97 18.31
N ARG A 16 -11.89 14.22 18.77
CA ARG A 16 -12.49 15.38 18.06
C ARG A 16 -11.82 15.69 16.71
N LYS A 17 -10.55 15.30 16.55
CA LYS A 17 -9.85 15.52 15.29
C LYS A 17 -10.40 14.59 14.23
N TYR A 18 -10.60 13.32 14.59
CA TYR A 18 -11.29 12.36 13.72
C TYR A 18 -12.66 12.85 13.27
N GLU A 19 -13.50 13.31 14.22
CA GLU A 19 -14.84 13.85 13.90
C GLU A 19 -14.78 15.04 12.93
N GLY A 20 -13.77 15.88 13.05
CA GLY A 20 -13.55 17.03 12.18
C GLY A 20 -13.14 16.63 10.77
N VAL A 21 -12.11 15.81 10.66
CA VAL A 21 -11.57 15.32 9.37
C VAL A 21 -12.62 14.48 8.62
N SER A 22 -13.27 13.56 9.32
CA SER A 22 -14.32 12.70 8.71
C SER A 22 -15.49 13.51 8.18
N ARG A 23 -15.91 14.57 8.88
CA ARG A 23 -16.97 15.45 8.39
C ARG A 23 -16.58 16.21 7.13
N GLU A 24 -15.34 16.70 7.06
CA GLU A 24 -14.86 17.42 5.87
C GLU A 24 -14.68 16.45 4.70
N LEU A 25 -14.13 15.26 4.94
CA LEU A 25 -14.00 14.22 3.93
C LEU A 25 -15.38 13.78 3.40
N GLY A 26 -16.35 13.57 4.28
CA GLY A 26 -17.72 13.21 3.87
C GLY A 26 -18.33 14.24 2.92
N LYS A 27 -18.15 15.55 3.17
CA LYS A 27 -18.62 16.60 2.26
C LYS A 27 -17.93 16.54 0.88
N LEU A 28 -16.62 16.25 0.86
CA LEU A 28 -15.87 16.11 -0.39
C LEU A 28 -16.35 14.91 -1.19
N ILE A 29 -16.56 13.78 -0.56
CA ILE A 29 -17.11 12.55 -1.16
C ILE A 29 -18.51 12.83 -1.73
N ASP A 30 -19.41 13.38 -0.93
CA ASP A 30 -20.78 13.74 -1.37
C ASP A 30 -20.79 14.67 -2.59
N SER A 31 -19.83 15.61 -2.65
CA SER A 31 -19.75 16.57 -3.76
C SER A 31 -19.08 16.01 -5.02
N SER A 32 -18.22 14.98 -4.88
CA SER A 32 -17.47 14.38 -5.99
C SER A 32 -18.24 13.29 -6.73
N GLY A 33 -19.23 12.66 -6.07
CA GLY A 33 -19.92 11.49 -6.58
C GLY A 33 -19.09 10.20 -6.58
N ILE A 34 -17.93 10.19 -5.90
CA ILE A 34 -17.08 9.01 -5.71
C ILE A 34 -17.73 8.13 -4.63
N SER A 35 -17.72 6.82 -4.83
CA SER A 35 -18.21 5.84 -3.84
C SER A 35 -17.06 5.23 -3.05
N GLY A 36 -17.37 4.55 -1.93
CA GLY A 36 -16.37 3.82 -1.15
C GLY A 36 -15.61 2.76 -1.95
N GLU A 37 -16.27 2.17 -2.95
CA GLU A 37 -15.67 1.17 -3.84
C GLU A 37 -14.60 1.77 -4.78
N ASP A 38 -14.66 3.09 -5.02
CA ASP A 38 -13.69 3.83 -5.82
C ASP A 38 -12.55 4.42 -4.98
N MET A 39 -12.53 4.13 -3.69
CA MET A 39 -11.55 4.67 -2.76
C MET A 39 -10.63 3.59 -2.20
N VAL A 40 -9.39 4.00 -1.94
CA VAL A 40 -8.40 3.26 -1.15
C VAL A 40 -8.06 4.12 0.07
N LEU A 41 -7.85 3.50 1.22
CA LEU A 41 -7.34 4.20 2.40
C LEU A 41 -5.87 3.86 2.60
N HIS A 42 -5.02 4.87 2.69
CA HIS A 42 -3.67 4.69 3.20
C HIS A 42 -3.69 4.75 4.74
N ALA A 43 -3.30 3.66 5.38
CA ALA A 43 -3.28 3.55 6.83
C ALA A 43 -2.12 4.37 7.45
N PRO A 44 -2.18 4.72 8.76
CA PRO A 44 -1.04 5.32 9.43
C PRO A 44 0.14 4.34 9.47
N PHE A 45 1.35 4.89 9.43
CA PHE A 45 2.56 4.07 9.31
C PHE A 45 3.71 4.50 10.23
N ASN A 46 3.71 5.74 10.73
CA ASN A 46 4.82 6.25 11.56
C ASN A 46 4.95 5.45 12.85
N GLU A 47 6.14 4.89 13.09
CA GLU A 47 6.48 4.05 14.25
C GLU A 47 5.57 2.82 14.45
N LEU A 48 4.82 2.41 13.43
CA LEU A 48 3.88 1.29 13.48
C LEU A 48 4.48 0.07 12.77
N HIS A 49 5.04 -0.86 13.56
CA HIS A 49 5.72 -2.03 13.04
C HIS A 49 4.99 -3.32 13.41
N PRO A 50 4.47 -4.09 12.44
CA PRO A 50 3.80 -5.37 12.71
C PRO A 50 4.74 -6.42 13.29
N ALA A 51 6.06 -6.26 13.10
CA ALA A 51 7.11 -7.12 13.68
C ALA A 51 7.75 -6.55 14.95
N ALA A 52 7.12 -5.55 15.61
CA ALA A 52 7.67 -4.93 16.81
C ALA A 52 8.00 -5.96 17.90
N ILE A 53 9.19 -5.82 18.50
CA ILE A 53 9.68 -6.70 19.58
C ILE A 53 8.98 -6.34 20.89
N ASP A 54 8.79 -5.04 21.13
CA ASP A 54 8.11 -4.55 22.33
C ASP A 54 6.59 -4.79 22.24
N PRO A 55 5.97 -5.49 23.21
CA PRO A 55 4.55 -5.74 23.19
C PRO A 55 3.67 -4.49 23.25
N GLU A 56 4.15 -3.38 23.83
CA GLU A 56 3.40 -2.11 23.85
C GLU A 56 3.41 -1.46 22.45
N ALA A 57 4.55 -1.50 21.75
CA ALA A 57 4.65 -1.03 20.37
C ALA A 57 3.75 -1.85 19.44
N LEU A 58 3.73 -3.18 19.62
CA LEU A 58 2.86 -4.07 18.86
C LEU A 58 1.37 -3.77 19.12
N ARG A 59 0.98 -3.53 20.38
CA ARG A 59 -0.38 -3.13 20.72
C ARG A 59 -0.75 -1.76 20.14
N LEU A 60 0.20 -0.84 20.09
CA LEU A 60 -0.01 0.46 19.44
C LEU A 60 -0.29 0.26 17.95
N ALA A 61 0.56 -0.49 17.25
CA ALA A 61 0.38 -0.79 15.83
C ALA A 61 -1.00 -1.41 15.58
N ARG A 62 -1.38 -2.44 16.33
CA ARG A 62 -2.71 -3.08 16.21
C ARG A 62 -3.85 -2.09 16.40
N ARG A 63 -3.80 -1.28 17.45
CA ARG A 63 -4.85 -0.29 17.73
C ARG A 63 -4.99 0.74 16.61
N ARG A 64 -3.88 1.21 16.03
CA ARG A 64 -3.91 2.18 14.92
C ARG A 64 -4.47 1.55 13.64
N MET A 65 -4.14 0.30 13.35
CA MET A 65 -4.74 -0.43 12.23
C MET A 65 -6.26 -0.62 12.41
N GLU A 66 -6.72 -0.94 13.63
CA GLU A 66 -8.16 -1.01 13.91
C GLU A 66 -8.86 0.35 13.74
N GLN A 67 -8.23 1.44 14.15
CA GLN A 67 -8.78 2.79 13.92
C GLN A 67 -8.86 3.11 12.41
N ALA A 68 -7.85 2.76 11.62
CA ALA A 68 -7.89 2.91 10.17
C ALA A 68 -8.96 2.04 9.52
N TYR A 69 -9.14 0.82 9.99
CA TYR A 69 -10.22 -0.04 9.54
C TYR A 69 -11.61 0.57 9.81
N HIS A 70 -11.82 1.20 10.97
CA HIS A 70 -13.07 1.93 11.26
C HIS A 70 -13.32 3.09 10.30
N VAL A 71 -12.27 3.78 9.83
CA VAL A 71 -12.43 4.76 8.74
C VAL A 71 -12.96 4.08 7.48
N CYS A 72 -12.41 2.92 7.12
CA CYS A 72 -12.90 2.16 5.97
C CYS A 72 -14.38 1.79 6.13
N GLU A 73 -14.80 1.35 7.31
CA GLU A 73 -16.22 1.06 7.60
C GLU A 73 -17.11 2.30 7.45
N ASP A 74 -16.69 3.44 8.03
CA ASP A 74 -17.45 4.70 8.02
C ASP A 74 -17.69 5.24 6.60
N PHE A 75 -16.76 5.01 5.67
CA PHE A 75 -16.83 5.50 4.30
C PHE A 75 -17.11 4.41 3.25
N GLY A 76 -17.31 3.16 3.68
CA GLY A 76 -17.57 2.03 2.77
C GLY A 76 -16.37 1.64 1.89
N ILE A 77 -15.14 1.97 2.33
CA ILE A 77 -13.88 1.65 1.64
C ILE A 77 -13.59 0.16 1.83
N ARG A 78 -13.20 -0.53 0.74
CA ARG A 78 -12.94 -1.97 0.75
C ARG A 78 -11.47 -2.34 0.60
N LYS A 79 -10.59 -1.37 0.41
CA LYS A 79 -9.15 -1.59 0.24
C LYS A 79 -8.35 -0.63 1.10
N MET A 80 -7.37 -1.16 1.83
CA MET A 80 -6.49 -0.39 2.69
C MET A 80 -5.03 -0.75 2.39
N VAL A 81 -4.20 0.25 2.12
CA VAL A 81 -2.75 0.13 2.03
C VAL A 81 -2.15 0.23 3.43
N VAL A 82 -1.20 -0.62 3.73
CA VAL A 82 -0.47 -0.67 5.00
C VAL A 82 1.02 -0.88 4.72
N HIS A 83 1.89 -0.15 5.40
CA HIS A 83 3.34 -0.38 5.25
C HIS A 83 3.77 -1.75 5.78
N SER A 84 4.77 -2.38 5.14
CA SER A 84 5.40 -3.60 5.64
C SER A 84 5.99 -3.42 7.05
N GLY A 85 6.46 -2.19 7.33
CA GLY A 85 7.09 -1.84 8.60
C GLY A 85 8.42 -2.56 8.82
N TYR A 86 9.06 -3.05 7.75
CA TYR A 86 10.41 -3.60 7.82
C TYR A 86 11.41 -2.49 8.12
N LEU A 87 12.33 -2.75 9.05
CA LEU A 87 13.44 -1.86 9.37
C LEU A 87 14.76 -2.60 9.13
N PRO A 88 15.48 -2.30 8.04
CA PRO A 88 16.80 -2.84 7.77
C PRO A 88 17.74 -2.62 8.96
N HIS A 89 18.60 -3.60 9.25
CA HIS A 89 19.55 -3.60 10.37
C HIS A 89 18.94 -3.62 11.78
N VAL A 90 17.61 -3.50 11.92
CA VAL A 90 16.89 -3.65 13.20
C VAL A 90 16.26 -5.04 13.29
N TYR A 91 15.56 -5.46 12.26
CA TYR A 91 14.94 -6.78 12.20
C TYR A 91 15.73 -7.73 11.30
N PHE A 92 15.87 -8.99 11.75
CA PHE A 92 16.22 -10.07 10.83
C PHE A 92 15.01 -10.31 9.90
N LYS A 93 15.26 -10.56 8.60
CA LYS A 93 14.20 -10.83 7.61
C LYS A 93 13.26 -11.96 8.05
N SER A 94 13.82 -13.07 8.57
CA SER A 94 13.01 -14.19 9.09
C SER A 94 12.12 -13.79 10.26
N TRP A 95 12.62 -12.98 11.19
CA TRP A 95 11.83 -12.46 12.30
C TRP A 95 10.69 -11.60 11.79
N HIS A 96 11.01 -10.65 10.90
CA HIS A 96 10.01 -9.75 10.31
C HIS A 96 8.92 -10.55 9.59
N THR A 97 9.31 -11.48 8.72
CA THR A 97 8.38 -12.35 8.00
C THR A 97 7.44 -13.10 8.94
N GLU A 98 7.98 -13.80 9.94
CA GLU A 98 7.17 -14.61 10.87
C GLU A 98 6.19 -13.75 11.68
N ARG A 99 6.64 -12.61 12.19
CA ARG A 99 5.80 -11.71 13.00
C ARG A 99 4.75 -10.99 12.16
N SER A 100 5.10 -10.56 10.97
CA SER A 100 4.15 -9.93 10.04
C SER A 100 3.07 -10.92 9.60
N VAL A 101 3.42 -12.18 9.32
CA VAL A 101 2.42 -13.24 9.05
C VAL A 101 1.45 -13.40 10.22
N GLU A 102 1.94 -13.48 11.46
CA GLU A 102 1.08 -13.58 12.65
C GLU A 102 0.18 -12.34 12.78
N PHE A 103 0.77 -11.15 12.68
CA PHE A 103 0.07 -9.88 12.85
C PHE A 103 -1.06 -9.69 11.82
N TRP A 104 -0.75 -9.87 10.55
CA TRP A 104 -1.73 -9.61 9.48
C TRP A 104 -2.81 -10.66 9.39
N THR A 105 -2.48 -11.95 9.57
CA THR A 105 -3.51 -12.99 9.60
C THR A 105 -4.45 -12.83 10.80
N ASP A 106 -3.91 -12.41 11.95
CA ASP A 106 -4.70 -12.15 13.15
C ASP A 106 -5.55 -10.86 13.02
N PHE A 107 -5.00 -9.82 12.36
CA PHE A 107 -5.73 -8.60 12.06
C PHE A 107 -6.94 -8.86 11.14
N MET A 108 -6.77 -9.69 10.12
CA MET A 108 -7.80 -9.95 9.13
C MET A 108 -8.81 -11.04 9.53
N ALA A 109 -8.56 -11.75 10.63
CA ALA A 109 -9.37 -12.92 11.02
C ALA A 109 -10.87 -12.62 11.28
N ASP A 110 -11.20 -11.40 11.66
CA ASP A 110 -12.57 -10.94 11.94
C ASP A 110 -13.11 -9.92 10.93
N LYS A 111 -12.36 -9.62 9.86
CA LYS A 111 -12.76 -8.67 8.83
C LYS A 111 -13.60 -9.35 7.74
N PRO A 112 -14.47 -8.60 7.04
CA PRO A 112 -15.23 -9.13 5.90
C PRO A 112 -14.32 -9.69 4.79
N GLU A 113 -14.77 -10.73 4.09
CA GLU A 113 -14.03 -11.37 3.00
C GLU A 113 -13.75 -10.42 1.82
N ASP A 114 -14.60 -9.41 1.62
CA ASP A 114 -14.48 -8.40 0.57
C ASP A 114 -13.64 -7.18 1.00
N PHE A 115 -13.15 -7.15 2.23
CA PHE A 115 -12.17 -6.15 2.68
C PHE A 115 -10.76 -6.66 2.43
N VAL A 116 -9.93 -5.85 1.76
CA VAL A 116 -8.58 -6.21 1.33
C VAL A 116 -7.56 -5.30 1.98
N ILE A 117 -6.48 -5.86 2.52
CA ILE A 117 -5.27 -5.10 2.84
C ILE A 117 -4.18 -5.36 1.79
N CYS A 118 -3.43 -4.30 1.45
CA CYS A 118 -2.30 -4.36 0.54
C CYS A 118 -1.04 -3.91 1.29
N ILE A 119 -0.12 -4.84 1.54
CA ILE A 119 1.12 -4.58 2.28
C ILE A 119 2.13 -3.96 1.33
N GLU A 120 2.59 -2.75 1.64
CA GLU A 120 3.47 -1.95 0.80
C GLU A 120 4.94 -2.14 1.17
N ASN A 121 5.79 -2.26 0.14
CA ASN A 121 7.23 -2.19 0.28
C ASN A 121 7.69 -0.74 0.46
N VAL A 122 8.41 -0.45 1.52
CA VAL A 122 8.95 0.88 1.80
C VAL A 122 10.48 0.86 1.96
N LEU A 123 10.97 0.13 2.96
CA LEU A 123 12.40 -0.07 3.22
C LEU A 123 12.82 -1.51 2.91
N ASP A 124 12.00 -2.23 2.19
CA ASP A 124 12.25 -3.60 1.78
C ASP A 124 13.29 -3.61 0.66
N ASP A 125 14.44 -4.24 0.90
CA ASP A 125 15.60 -4.22 0.02
C ASP A 125 15.57 -5.30 -1.08
N GLU A 126 14.56 -6.18 -1.05
CA GLU A 126 14.35 -7.25 -2.03
C GLU A 126 12.91 -7.77 -2.02
N PRO A 127 12.38 -8.30 -3.14
CA PRO A 127 11.01 -8.83 -3.21
C PRO A 127 10.82 -10.17 -2.50
N TYR A 128 11.88 -10.93 -2.29
CA TYR A 128 11.79 -12.32 -1.85
C TYR A 128 11.26 -12.46 -0.43
N MET A 129 11.60 -11.53 0.46
CA MET A 129 11.05 -11.51 1.82
C MET A 129 9.53 -11.31 1.81
N MET A 130 9.02 -10.41 0.97
CA MET A 130 7.58 -10.19 0.83
C MET A 130 6.88 -11.39 0.20
N ARG A 131 7.48 -12.01 -0.81
CA ARG A 131 6.98 -13.27 -1.38
C ARG A 131 6.88 -14.35 -0.31
N ASP A 132 7.94 -14.58 0.44
CA ASP A 132 7.98 -15.62 1.49
C ASP A 132 6.93 -15.35 2.59
N MET A 133 6.67 -14.08 2.90
CA MET A 133 5.59 -13.67 3.80
C MET A 133 4.22 -14.04 3.22
N MET A 134 3.97 -13.73 1.95
CA MET A 134 2.71 -14.04 1.30
C MET A 134 2.46 -15.54 1.16
N GLU A 135 3.49 -16.33 0.81
CA GLU A 135 3.41 -17.79 0.78
C GLU A 135 3.00 -18.36 2.14
N LYS A 136 3.65 -17.91 3.22
CA LYS A 136 3.29 -18.32 4.60
C LYS A 136 1.89 -17.87 5.02
N ILE A 137 1.43 -16.71 4.58
CA ILE A 137 0.05 -16.25 4.81
C ILE A 137 -0.94 -17.21 4.13
N ARG A 138 -0.68 -17.62 2.89
CA ARG A 138 -1.53 -18.57 2.16
C ARG A 138 -1.53 -19.96 2.79
N GLU A 139 -0.40 -20.42 3.35
CA GLU A 139 -0.29 -21.69 4.08
C GLU A 139 -1.18 -21.73 5.33
N LYS A 140 -1.48 -20.58 5.95
CA LYS A 140 -2.34 -20.52 7.15
C LYS A 140 -3.84 -20.66 6.86
N GLY A 141 -4.27 -20.53 5.60
CA GLY A 141 -5.67 -20.65 5.20
C GLY A 141 -6.04 -19.75 4.03
N ASP A 142 -7.35 -19.62 3.78
CA ASP A 142 -7.83 -18.70 2.75
C ASP A 142 -7.74 -17.25 3.25
N ASN A 143 -6.60 -16.64 2.96
CA ASN A 143 -6.29 -15.25 3.26
C ASN A 143 -6.07 -14.48 1.95
N SER A 144 -6.88 -14.74 0.93
CA SER A 144 -6.79 -14.11 -0.40
C SER A 144 -7.00 -12.59 -0.35
N ASN A 145 -7.62 -12.10 0.72
CA ASN A 145 -7.83 -10.69 1.01
C ASN A 145 -6.64 -9.98 1.69
N ILE A 146 -5.50 -10.66 1.82
CA ILE A 146 -4.22 -10.04 2.17
C ILE A 146 -3.36 -10.06 0.90
N GLY A 147 -2.99 -8.91 0.37
CA GLY A 147 -2.18 -8.78 -0.83
C GLY A 147 -1.02 -7.81 -0.64
N ILE A 148 -0.43 -7.43 -1.77
CA ILE A 148 0.70 -6.50 -1.83
C ILE A 148 0.26 -5.22 -2.53
N CYS A 149 0.68 -4.09 -2.00
CA CYS A 149 0.87 -2.86 -2.72
C CYS A 149 2.32 -2.79 -3.15
N LEU A 150 2.60 -2.90 -4.46
CA LEU A 150 3.96 -2.68 -4.93
C LEU A 150 4.15 -1.21 -5.28
N ASP A 151 4.96 -0.53 -4.46
CA ASP A 151 5.48 0.78 -4.79
C ASP A 151 6.71 0.64 -5.67
N MET A 152 6.58 1.11 -6.93
CA MET A 152 7.64 0.99 -7.94
C MET A 152 8.80 1.95 -7.68
N GLY A 153 8.51 3.12 -7.10
CA GLY A 153 9.53 4.10 -6.76
C GLY A 153 10.35 3.68 -5.56
N HIS A 154 9.74 3.16 -4.48
CA HIS A 154 10.46 2.58 -3.36
C HIS A 154 11.33 1.39 -3.82
N ALA A 155 10.79 0.47 -4.63
CA ALA A 155 11.57 -0.63 -5.18
C ALA A 155 12.78 -0.14 -5.99
N CYS A 156 12.68 1.02 -6.65
CA CYS A 156 13.76 1.61 -7.44
C CYS A 156 14.87 2.21 -6.58
N CYS A 157 14.51 3.01 -5.55
CA CYS A 157 15.51 3.78 -4.80
C CYS A 157 16.04 3.06 -3.54
N ILE A 158 15.35 2.01 -3.06
CA ILE A 158 15.76 1.28 -1.84
C ILE A 158 16.43 -0.05 -2.16
N SER A 159 16.10 -0.66 -3.31
CA SER A 159 16.54 -2.02 -3.66
C SER A 159 17.60 -2.01 -4.76
N ASP A 160 18.57 -2.91 -4.66
CA ASP A 160 19.48 -3.24 -5.77
C ASP A 160 18.82 -4.17 -6.80
N THR A 161 17.61 -4.68 -6.52
CA THR A 161 16.88 -5.58 -7.42
C THR A 161 16.06 -4.76 -8.42
N ASP A 162 16.18 -5.10 -9.71
CA ASP A 162 15.42 -4.43 -10.78
C ASP A 162 13.91 -4.48 -10.53
N VAL A 163 13.19 -3.39 -10.80
CA VAL A 163 11.74 -3.28 -10.52
C VAL A 163 10.93 -4.30 -11.35
N HIS A 164 11.38 -4.68 -12.55
CA HIS A 164 10.74 -5.76 -13.31
C HIS A 164 10.82 -7.11 -12.58
N GLU A 165 11.90 -7.37 -11.84
CA GLU A 165 12.00 -8.59 -11.01
C GLU A 165 11.07 -8.53 -9.80
N TRP A 166 10.86 -7.35 -9.20
CA TRP A 166 9.84 -7.13 -8.17
C TRP A 166 8.45 -7.51 -8.70
N ILE A 167 8.08 -7.00 -9.87
CA ILE A 167 6.78 -7.32 -10.49
C ILE A 167 6.67 -8.81 -10.76
N ARG A 168 7.69 -9.46 -11.39
CA ARG A 168 7.65 -10.89 -11.70
C ARG A 168 7.55 -11.77 -10.46
N THR A 169 8.26 -11.39 -9.40
CA THR A 169 8.29 -12.16 -8.14
C THR A 169 6.97 -12.06 -7.39
N LEU A 170 6.34 -10.88 -7.40
CA LEU A 170 5.19 -10.58 -6.56
C LEU A 170 3.85 -10.58 -7.31
N CYS A 171 3.82 -10.67 -8.64
CA CYS A 171 2.60 -10.57 -9.44
C CYS A 171 1.43 -11.45 -8.97
N PRO A 172 1.61 -12.66 -8.39
CA PRO A 172 0.49 -13.46 -7.90
C PRO A 172 -0.20 -12.87 -6.65
N TYR A 173 0.42 -11.87 -6.00
CA TYR A 173 -0.01 -11.31 -4.73
C TYR A 173 -0.34 -9.82 -4.82
N ILE A 174 -0.01 -9.14 -5.95
CA ILE A 174 -0.22 -7.71 -6.11
C ILE A 174 -1.70 -7.41 -6.35
N ASN A 175 -2.31 -6.64 -5.44
CA ASN A 175 -3.67 -6.14 -5.56
C ASN A 175 -3.71 -4.62 -5.79
N HIS A 176 -2.57 -3.94 -5.58
CA HIS A 176 -2.45 -2.51 -5.74
C HIS A 176 -1.02 -2.12 -6.12
N PHE A 177 -0.89 -0.98 -6.80
CA PHE A 177 0.40 -0.36 -7.10
C PHE A 177 0.40 1.10 -6.66
N HIS A 178 1.50 1.55 -6.07
CA HIS A 178 1.88 2.95 -6.07
C HIS A 178 2.85 3.20 -7.21
N ILE A 179 2.56 4.21 -8.02
CA ILE A 179 3.33 4.49 -9.23
C ILE A 179 3.83 5.93 -9.26
N HIS A 180 5.12 6.07 -9.18
CA HIS A 180 5.87 7.30 -9.35
C HIS A 180 7.28 7.00 -9.87
N ASN A 181 8.00 8.02 -10.29
CA ASN A 181 9.39 7.89 -10.74
C ASN A 181 10.33 8.60 -9.76
N ASN A 182 11.63 8.33 -9.86
CA ASN A 182 12.68 8.97 -9.05
C ASN A 182 14.04 8.89 -9.75
N ASP A 183 15.11 9.34 -9.07
CA ASP A 183 16.47 9.33 -9.58
C ASP A 183 17.24 8.02 -9.33
N GLY A 184 16.60 7.02 -8.70
CA GLY A 184 17.21 5.75 -8.31
C GLY A 184 17.95 5.77 -6.97
N GLU A 185 17.99 6.94 -6.29
CA GLU A 185 18.69 7.11 -5.01
C GLU A 185 17.77 7.70 -3.92
N HIS A 186 16.78 8.50 -4.32
CA HIS A 186 15.90 9.24 -3.42
C HIS A 186 14.44 9.02 -3.81
N ASP A 187 13.60 8.94 -2.80
CA ASP A 187 12.15 8.84 -2.95
C ASP A 187 11.55 10.22 -3.29
N LEU A 188 11.57 10.57 -4.59
CA LEU A 188 11.26 11.92 -5.08
C LEU A 188 9.82 12.13 -5.49
N HIS A 189 9.02 11.08 -5.67
CA HIS A 189 7.66 11.14 -6.21
C HIS A 189 7.57 11.98 -7.50
N SER A 190 8.55 11.78 -8.39
CA SER A 190 8.64 12.47 -9.68
C SER A 190 7.56 11.97 -10.65
N THR A 191 7.24 12.81 -11.65
CA THR A 191 6.32 12.41 -12.72
C THR A 191 6.93 11.29 -13.58
N PHE A 192 6.09 10.61 -14.36
CA PHE A 192 6.51 9.43 -15.13
C PHE A 192 7.58 9.70 -16.20
N ALA A 193 7.67 10.95 -16.68
CA ALA A 193 8.68 11.37 -17.64
C ALA A 193 10.02 11.83 -17.01
N GLU A 194 10.05 11.95 -15.67
CA GLU A 194 11.18 12.52 -14.93
C GLU A 194 11.73 11.48 -13.96
N GLY A 195 12.78 10.78 -14.35
CA GLY A 195 13.45 9.79 -13.50
C GLY A 195 14.10 8.68 -14.30
N VAL A 196 14.52 7.62 -13.59
CA VAL A 196 15.29 6.52 -14.19
C VAL A 196 14.43 5.32 -14.57
N LEU A 197 13.18 5.24 -14.09
CA LEU A 197 12.27 4.14 -14.42
C LEU A 197 11.67 4.29 -15.81
N ASP A 198 11.71 3.22 -16.60
CA ASP A 198 10.91 3.07 -17.81
C ASP A 198 9.48 2.69 -17.43
N MET A 199 8.66 3.71 -17.10
CA MET A 199 7.30 3.51 -16.63
C MET A 199 6.42 2.77 -17.64
N GLN A 200 6.65 2.97 -18.97
CA GLN A 200 5.88 2.24 -19.98
C GLN A 200 6.16 0.74 -19.90
N SER A 201 7.44 0.35 -19.84
CA SER A 201 7.84 -1.06 -19.74
C SER A 201 7.32 -1.72 -18.46
N LEU A 202 7.34 -1.00 -17.33
CA LEU A 202 6.86 -1.52 -16.04
C LEU A 202 5.33 -1.69 -16.03
N LEU A 203 4.59 -0.72 -16.56
CA LEU A 203 3.13 -0.80 -16.63
C LEU A 203 2.67 -1.89 -17.62
N ASP A 204 3.34 -2.03 -18.76
CA ASP A 204 3.07 -3.11 -19.71
C ASP A 204 3.27 -4.48 -19.05
N LEU A 205 4.38 -4.66 -18.32
CA LEU A 205 4.66 -5.90 -17.60
C LEU A 205 3.64 -6.17 -16.50
N ALA A 206 3.27 -5.16 -15.73
CA ALA A 206 2.24 -5.29 -14.70
C ALA A 206 0.88 -5.67 -15.31
N GLY A 207 0.49 -5.05 -16.42
CA GLY A 207 -0.73 -5.36 -17.15
C GLY A 207 -0.74 -6.77 -17.78
N GLU A 208 0.43 -7.32 -18.10
CA GLU A 208 0.55 -8.69 -18.61
C GLU A 208 0.46 -9.76 -17.51
N LEU A 209 1.08 -9.51 -16.34
CA LEU A 209 1.30 -10.52 -15.32
C LEU A 209 0.33 -10.47 -14.14
N CYS A 210 -0.17 -9.30 -13.78
CA CYS A 210 -1.01 -9.13 -12.60
C CYS A 210 -2.50 -9.33 -12.92
N ASP A 211 -3.30 -9.51 -11.88
CA ASP A 211 -4.75 -9.66 -12.01
C ASP A 211 -5.36 -8.40 -12.66
N PRO A 212 -6.31 -8.54 -13.62
CA PRO A 212 -6.98 -7.39 -14.24
C PRO A 212 -7.75 -6.47 -13.26
N GLY A 213 -8.04 -6.94 -12.05
CA GLY A 213 -8.65 -6.16 -10.98
C GLY A 213 -7.65 -5.36 -10.13
N THR A 214 -6.34 -5.48 -10.42
CA THR A 214 -5.31 -4.70 -9.74
C THR A 214 -5.50 -3.20 -10.00
N THR A 215 -5.42 -2.41 -8.94
CA THR A 215 -5.61 -0.95 -9.01
C THR A 215 -4.28 -0.21 -8.88
N TYR A 216 -4.27 1.07 -9.26
CA TYR A 216 -3.06 1.89 -9.29
C TYR A 216 -3.34 3.25 -8.66
N THR A 217 -2.48 3.70 -7.75
CA THR A 217 -2.44 5.08 -7.27
C THR A 217 -1.26 5.81 -7.90
N ILE A 218 -1.53 6.97 -8.50
CA ILE A 218 -0.51 7.89 -8.99
C ILE A 218 -0.03 8.70 -7.79
N GLU A 219 1.17 8.38 -7.31
CA GLU A 219 1.74 8.98 -6.10
C GLU A 219 2.84 9.98 -6.44
N VAL A 220 2.46 11.04 -7.14
CA VAL A 220 3.38 12.11 -7.58
C VAL A 220 3.00 13.46 -6.98
N MET A 221 3.97 14.36 -6.85
CA MET A 221 3.75 15.69 -6.29
C MET A 221 2.78 16.55 -7.13
N GLU A 222 2.68 16.28 -8.43
CA GLU A 222 1.78 16.97 -9.37
C GLU A 222 1.16 15.95 -10.32
N CYS A 223 -0.11 15.62 -10.13
CA CYS A 223 -0.79 14.55 -10.87
C CYS A 223 -1.11 14.89 -12.32
N GLY A 224 -1.23 16.17 -12.69
CA GLY A 224 -1.70 16.57 -14.03
C GLY A 224 -0.84 16.02 -15.16
N SER A 225 0.48 16.18 -15.04
CA SER A 225 1.45 15.69 -16.02
C SER A 225 1.50 14.16 -16.11
N ALA A 226 1.34 13.47 -14.97
CA ALA A 226 1.27 12.00 -14.96
C ALA A 226 0.00 11.48 -15.65
N VAL A 227 -1.15 12.12 -15.40
CA VAL A 227 -2.42 11.81 -16.07
C VAL A 227 -2.33 12.06 -17.58
N GLU A 228 -1.75 13.20 -18.01
CA GLU A 228 -1.52 13.50 -19.41
C GLU A 228 -0.60 12.45 -20.07
N TRP A 229 0.45 12.05 -19.38
CA TRP A 229 1.35 11.00 -19.85
C TRP A 229 0.61 9.68 -20.05
N LEU A 230 -0.13 9.19 -19.05
CA LEU A 230 -0.93 7.96 -19.14
C LEU A 230 -1.94 8.03 -20.29
N ALA A 231 -2.62 9.16 -20.48
CA ALA A 231 -3.53 9.35 -21.60
C ALA A 231 -2.80 9.26 -22.94
N SER A 232 -1.59 9.85 -23.06
CA SER A 232 -0.78 9.80 -24.29
C SER A 232 -0.28 8.40 -24.64
N GLN A 233 -0.07 7.54 -23.63
CA GLN A 233 0.32 6.14 -23.80
C GLN A 233 -0.90 5.20 -23.98
N GLY A 234 -2.12 5.70 -23.89
CA GLY A 234 -3.36 4.92 -24.09
C GLY A 234 -3.83 4.14 -22.86
N TRP A 235 -3.28 4.42 -21.69
CA TRP A 235 -3.68 3.80 -20.43
C TRP A 235 -5.00 4.34 -19.86
N LEU A 236 -5.32 5.58 -20.16
CA LEU A 236 -6.60 6.22 -19.81
C LEU A 236 -7.52 6.29 -21.03
N ARG A 237 -8.80 5.93 -20.85
CA ARG A 237 -9.83 5.98 -21.88
C ARG A 237 -10.85 7.08 -21.60
#